data_169c3227c8fc4b57bb5425c6fca0516c
#
_entry.id   169c3227c8fc4b57bb5425c6fca0516c
#
_cell.length_a   1.000
_cell.length_b   1.000
_cell.length_c   1.000
_cell.angle_alpha   90.00
_cell.angle_beta   90.00
_cell.angle_gamma   90.00
#
_symmetry.space_group_name_H-M   'P 1'
#
loop_
_entity.id
_entity.type
_entity.pdbx_description
1 polymer ?
#
loop_
_entity_poly.entity_id
_entity_poly.type
_entity_poly.pdbx_seq_one_letter_code
_entity_poly.pdbx_strand_id
1 'polypeptide(L)'
;MNAPGPQRMVRPRGVHLPVTGPWPGDHGRLRSGGHGSRVFTTHESSEPLLRGTDPEQVHRIERPNARAADRPLIYAHRGSSAAFPELTRSAYVQAILDGADGVECDVQLTRDGHLVLHHDAQLGRTSNGTGPVSQHTLEQLRALDFISWKAVPIPESHGRRHEQLLTLDELLDLLESVGRTLGLAVETKHPSAFGQGLEEAVLVLLMRRGWDPDTGWLGNIKVSVMSFHPDGVRYFLQSVSPRHVCQLVADTTVSTVRHSMRVGPAAAVVYRAGMKLVVPPAVPIITNGEVELAGPGIQYVRDHPRDVLAWRSNGSVLRVWTVDSFADTHVCLSLGVQQITTNVPAQVLGWVADASAGVPTRHEAQFA
;
A
#
# COMPACT_ATOMS: atom_id res chain seq x y z
N MET A 1 17.82 41.46 32.25
CA MET A 1 17.35 40.08 32.03
C MET A 1 17.28 39.87 30.56
N ASN A 2 18.29 39.17 29.99
CA ASN A 2 18.46 39.00 28.55
C ASN A 2 17.71 37.76 28.09
N ALA A 3 16.86 37.91 27.07
CA ALA A 3 16.19 36.81 26.39
C ALA A 3 17.19 36.03 25.51
N PRO A 4 17.13 34.69 25.43
CA PRO A 4 17.98 33.91 24.54
C PRO A 4 17.49 34.00 23.10
N GLY A 5 18.44 34.26 22.18
CA GLY A 5 18.21 34.33 20.74
C GLY A 5 17.98 32.93 20.11
N PRO A 6 17.48 32.90 18.87
CA PRO A 6 17.07 31.65 18.22
C PRO A 6 18.28 30.76 17.92
N GLN A 7 18.19 29.48 18.37
CA GLN A 7 19.16 28.44 18.05
C GLN A 7 19.07 28.08 16.56
N ARG A 8 20.19 28.15 15.85
CA ARG A 8 20.36 27.69 14.47
C ARG A 8 20.13 26.15 14.44
N MET A 9 19.14 25.71 13.70
CA MET A 9 19.00 24.30 13.32
C MET A 9 20.26 23.85 12.56
N VAL A 10 20.94 22.87 13.11
CA VAL A 10 22.04 22.15 12.45
C VAL A 10 21.38 21.19 11.45
N ARG A 11 21.62 21.40 10.15
CA ARG A 11 21.24 20.44 9.10
C ARG A 11 21.96 19.12 9.35
N PRO A 12 21.26 17.98 9.34
CA PRO A 12 21.93 16.67 9.37
C PRO A 12 22.78 16.52 8.11
N ARG A 13 24.00 16.06 8.31
CA ARG A 13 24.96 15.74 7.24
C ARG A 13 24.37 14.67 6.35
N GLY A 14 24.50 14.85 5.03
CA GLY A 14 24.03 13.90 4.02
C GLY A 14 24.46 12.47 4.36
N VAL A 15 23.51 11.56 4.42
CA VAL A 15 23.74 10.14 4.58
C VAL A 15 24.40 9.66 3.29
N HIS A 16 25.71 9.41 3.32
CA HIS A 16 26.39 8.63 2.30
C HIS A 16 25.91 7.19 2.48
N LEU A 17 25.03 6.74 1.60
CA LEU A 17 24.75 5.32 1.46
C LEU A 17 26.03 4.61 1.00
N PRO A 18 26.52 3.59 1.71
CA PRO A 18 27.64 2.81 1.23
C PRO A 18 27.17 2.07 -0.04
N VAL A 19 27.84 2.36 -1.16
CA VAL A 19 27.73 1.54 -2.37
C VAL A 19 28.43 0.23 -2.04
N THR A 20 27.72 -0.71 -1.46
CA THR A 20 28.20 -2.09 -1.30
C THR A 20 27.96 -2.82 -2.61
N GLY A 21 28.98 -3.56 -3.05
CA GLY A 21 29.16 -4.21 -4.33
C GLY A 21 28.02 -5.12 -4.79
N PRO A 22 28.19 -5.75 -5.97
CA PRO A 22 27.14 -6.48 -6.66
C PRO A 22 26.61 -7.64 -5.82
N TRP A 23 25.29 -7.78 -5.84
CA TRP A 23 24.55 -8.90 -5.25
C TRP A 23 25.09 -10.24 -5.76
N PRO A 24 25.16 -11.32 -4.97
CA PRO A 24 25.69 -12.60 -5.40
C PRO A 24 24.77 -13.23 -6.46
N GLY A 25 25.19 -13.17 -7.72
CA GLY A 25 24.45 -13.74 -8.84
C GLY A 25 25.06 -13.57 -10.23
N ASP A 26 26.10 -12.75 -10.38
CA ASP A 26 26.71 -12.51 -11.71
C ASP A 26 28.02 -13.29 -11.88
N HIS A 27 27.89 -14.58 -12.27
CA HIS A 27 28.99 -15.40 -12.80
C HIS A 27 28.81 -15.63 -14.30
N GLY A 28 29.27 -14.68 -15.13
CA GLY A 28 29.24 -14.80 -16.58
C GLY A 28 30.47 -14.21 -17.27
N ARG A 29 31.56 -15.00 -17.33
CA ARG A 29 32.67 -15.03 -18.30
C ARG A 29 33.04 -13.75 -19.07
N LEU A 30 34.18 -13.20 -18.69
CA LEU A 30 35.02 -12.37 -19.56
C LEU A 30 35.54 -13.19 -20.76
N ARG A 31 35.25 -12.77 -21.98
CA ARG A 31 36.10 -12.99 -23.15
C ARG A 31 36.22 -11.68 -23.93
N SER A 32 37.48 -11.33 -24.16
CA SER A 32 37.99 -10.22 -24.94
C SER A 32 37.75 -10.40 -26.42
N GLY A 33 37.51 -9.28 -27.16
CA GLY A 33 37.79 -9.24 -28.60
C GLY A 33 36.87 -8.31 -29.38
N GLY A 34 37.43 -7.19 -29.89
CA GLY A 34 37.18 -6.70 -31.24
C GLY A 34 36.18 -5.56 -31.45
N HIS A 35 36.72 -4.44 -31.82
CA HIS A 35 36.18 -3.23 -32.47
C HIS A 35 34.95 -3.43 -33.36
N GLY A 36 33.99 -2.48 -33.21
CA GLY A 36 32.93 -2.28 -34.21
C GLY A 36 31.88 -1.29 -33.72
N SER A 37 32.09 0.01 -33.96
CA SER A 37 31.07 1.04 -33.80
C SER A 37 29.83 0.74 -34.65
N ARG A 38 28.69 0.50 -34.02
CA ARG A 38 27.37 0.68 -34.65
C ARG A 38 26.46 1.38 -33.65
N VAL A 39 26.11 2.60 -33.98
CA VAL A 39 25.04 3.38 -33.38
C VAL A 39 23.72 2.63 -33.67
N PHE A 40 23.13 2.01 -32.68
CA PHE A 40 21.74 1.57 -32.74
C PHE A 40 20.90 2.58 -31.96
N THR A 41 20.26 3.46 -32.70
CA THR A 41 19.06 4.16 -32.25
C THR A 41 17.91 3.16 -32.25
N THR A 42 17.57 2.59 -31.09
CA THR A 42 16.28 1.94 -30.90
C THR A 42 15.46 2.81 -29.97
N HIS A 43 14.67 3.70 -30.55
CA HIS A 43 13.42 4.14 -29.96
C HIS A 43 12.48 2.93 -30.02
N GLU A 44 12.47 2.09 -29.00
CA GLU A 44 11.30 1.28 -28.70
C GLU A 44 10.31 2.18 -27.98
N SER A 45 9.31 2.63 -28.74
CA SER A 45 8.09 3.24 -28.23
C SER A 45 7.43 2.21 -27.30
N SER A 46 7.43 2.51 -26.00
CA SER A 46 6.61 1.81 -25.01
C SER A 46 5.14 1.97 -25.41
N GLU A 47 4.57 0.94 -26.01
CA GLU A 47 3.11 0.89 -26.22
C GLU A 47 2.40 0.92 -24.85
N PRO A 48 1.29 1.69 -24.72
CA PRO A 48 0.59 1.81 -23.45
C PRO A 48 0.08 0.44 -22.97
N LEU A 49 0.36 0.12 -21.73
CA LEU A 49 0.04 -1.15 -21.05
C LEU A 49 -1.48 -1.46 -20.94
N LEU A 50 -2.35 -0.54 -21.35
CA LEU A 50 -3.80 -0.69 -21.44
C LEU A 50 -4.22 -1.07 -22.87
N ARG A 51 -3.68 -2.14 -23.44
CA ARG A 51 -4.14 -2.67 -24.73
C ARG A 51 -5.57 -3.18 -24.60
N GLY A 52 -6.50 -2.56 -25.32
CA GLY A 52 -7.89 -3.04 -25.48
C GLY A 52 -8.94 -2.31 -24.66
N THR A 53 -8.60 -1.30 -23.88
CA THR A 53 -9.60 -0.35 -23.34
C THR A 53 -9.85 0.73 -24.40
N ASP A 54 -11.13 0.91 -24.74
CA ASP A 54 -11.57 2.00 -25.61
C ASP A 54 -11.04 3.34 -25.04
N PRO A 55 -10.25 4.12 -25.77
CA PRO A 55 -9.75 5.42 -25.33
C PRO A 55 -10.87 6.36 -24.87
N GLU A 56 -12.08 6.22 -25.41
CA GLU A 56 -13.26 6.98 -24.96
C GLU A 56 -13.75 6.59 -23.56
N GLN A 57 -13.54 5.34 -23.12
CA GLN A 57 -13.89 4.95 -21.74
C GLN A 57 -12.91 5.52 -20.71
N VAL A 58 -11.63 5.66 -21.06
CA VAL A 58 -10.61 6.28 -20.18
C VAL A 58 -10.80 7.81 -20.11
N HIS A 59 -11.23 8.46 -21.20
CA HIS A 59 -11.46 9.91 -21.24
C HIS A 59 -12.76 10.36 -20.57
N ARG A 60 -13.68 9.44 -20.23
CA ARG A 60 -14.94 9.77 -19.53
C ARG A 60 -14.79 9.92 -18.01
N ILE A 61 -13.60 9.69 -17.46
CA ILE A 61 -13.30 10.01 -16.07
C ILE A 61 -13.02 11.52 -16.02
N GLU A 62 -14.08 12.31 -15.97
CA GLU A 62 -14.03 13.77 -15.80
C GLU A 62 -13.19 14.12 -14.56
N ARG A 63 -12.44 15.24 -14.68
CA ARG A 63 -11.63 15.80 -13.58
C ARG A 63 -12.49 15.89 -12.32
N PRO A 64 -11.98 15.53 -11.12
CA PRO A 64 -12.75 15.66 -9.91
C PRO A 64 -13.23 17.11 -9.77
N ASN A 65 -14.56 17.26 -9.63
CA ASN A 65 -15.24 18.53 -9.41
C ASN A 65 -14.61 19.24 -8.19
N ALA A 66 -14.55 20.56 -8.18
CA ALA A 66 -13.98 21.38 -7.10
C ALA A 66 -14.58 21.11 -5.69
N ARG A 67 -15.67 20.32 -5.59
CA ARG A 67 -16.21 19.77 -4.34
C ARG A 67 -15.48 18.54 -3.80
N ALA A 68 -14.50 17.98 -4.52
CA ALA A 68 -13.72 16.82 -4.07
C ALA A 68 -12.74 17.14 -2.92
N ALA A 69 -12.51 18.42 -2.60
CA ALA A 69 -11.59 18.83 -1.54
C ALA A 69 -12.09 18.53 -0.10
N ASP A 70 -13.38 18.25 0.07
CA ASP A 70 -14.02 18.09 1.40
C ASP A 70 -14.37 16.62 1.76
N ARG A 71 -14.20 15.68 0.83
CA ARG A 71 -14.47 14.26 1.10
C ARG A 71 -13.19 13.45 1.38
N PRO A 72 -13.31 12.32 2.09
CA PRO A 72 -12.17 11.43 2.26
C PRO A 72 -11.67 10.88 0.92
N LEU A 73 -10.35 10.69 0.79
CA LEU A 73 -9.74 9.97 -0.32
C LEU A 73 -9.98 8.46 -0.15
N ILE A 74 -10.41 7.80 -1.22
CA ILE A 74 -10.72 6.37 -1.21
C ILE A 74 -9.56 5.59 -1.82
N TYR A 75 -8.92 4.75 -0.99
CA TYR A 75 -7.86 3.84 -1.39
C TYR A 75 -8.40 2.42 -1.54
N ALA A 76 -8.16 1.80 -2.68
CA ALA A 76 -8.53 0.41 -2.92
C ALA A 76 -7.55 -0.54 -2.24
N HIS A 77 -8.01 -1.26 -1.20
CA HIS A 77 -7.25 -2.21 -0.41
C HIS A 77 -6.87 -3.43 -1.24
N ARG A 78 -5.60 -3.56 -1.61
CA ARG A 78 -5.11 -4.61 -2.52
C ARG A 78 -5.80 -4.59 -3.89
N GLY A 79 -6.18 -3.38 -4.36
CA GLY A 79 -7.07 -3.17 -5.49
C GLY A 79 -8.54 -3.36 -5.15
N SER A 80 -9.43 -3.52 -6.14
CA SER A 80 -10.85 -3.86 -5.95
C SER A 80 -10.97 -5.34 -5.54
N SER A 81 -10.41 -5.66 -4.37
CA SER A 81 -10.17 -7.02 -3.91
C SER A 81 -11.42 -7.78 -3.51
N ALA A 82 -12.57 -7.11 -3.31
CA ALA A 82 -13.86 -7.80 -3.18
C ALA A 82 -14.29 -8.46 -4.49
N ALA A 83 -14.05 -7.80 -5.63
CA ALA A 83 -14.46 -8.27 -6.95
C ALA A 83 -13.40 -9.18 -7.61
N PHE A 84 -12.13 -8.83 -7.51
CA PHE A 84 -11.02 -9.53 -8.16
C PHE A 84 -10.04 -10.14 -7.15
N PRO A 85 -9.18 -11.11 -7.54
CA PRO A 85 -8.13 -11.61 -6.67
C PRO A 85 -7.22 -10.48 -6.17
N GLU A 86 -7.03 -10.40 -4.86
CA GLU A 86 -6.24 -9.34 -4.22
C GLU A 86 -4.82 -9.26 -4.77
N LEU A 87 -4.25 -8.04 -4.81
CA LEU A 87 -2.85 -7.75 -5.21
C LEU A 87 -2.50 -8.18 -6.64
N THR A 88 -3.51 -8.43 -7.48
CA THR A 88 -3.31 -8.77 -8.88
C THR A 88 -3.51 -7.57 -9.79
N ARG A 89 -2.93 -7.65 -11.00
CA ARG A 89 -3.15 -6.64 -12.05
C ARG A 89 -4.65 -6.35 -12.24
N SER A 90 -5.49 -7.38 -12.30
CA SER A 90 -6.93 -7.23 -12.48
C SER A 90 -7.60 -6.43 -11.36
N ALA A 91 -7.19 -6.65 -10.10
CA ALA A 91 -7.73 -5.90 -8.98
C ALA A 91 -7.36 -4.40 -9.05
N TYR A 92 -6.14 -4.08 -9.49
CA TYR A 92 -5.71 -2.68 -9.61
C TYR A 92 -6.30 -1.98 -10.83
N VAL A 93 -6.38 -2.66 -11.97
CA VAL A 93 -7.07 -2.11 -13.16
C VAL A 93 -8.52 -1.80 -12.81
N GLN A 94 -9.22 -2.72 -12.13
CA GLN A 94 -10.59 -2.46 -11.70
C GLN A 94 -10.68 -1.29 -10.70
N ALA A 95 -9.77 -1.18 -9.75
CA ALA A 95 -9.75 -0.07 -8.80
C ALA A 95 -9.61 1.31 -9.49
N ILE A 96 -8.80 1.37 -10.55
CA ILE A 96 -8.65 2.56 -11.39
C ILE A 96 -9.98 2.88 -12.12
N LEU A 97 -10.63 1.85 -12.69
CA LEU A 97 -11.93 1.98 -13.37
C LEU A 97 -13.06 2.33 -12.40
N ASP A 98 -13.03 1.83 -11.18
CA ASP A 98 -13.96 2.19 -10.09
C ASP A 98 -13.83 3.65 -9.64
N GLY A 99 -12.77 4.36 -10.09
CA GLY A 99 -12.54 5.76 -9.75
C GLY A 99 -11.86 5.97 -8.40
N ALA A 100 -11.20 4.94 -7.83
CA ALA A 100 -10.46 5.09 -6.57
C ALA A 100 -9.44 6.23 -6.65
N ASP A 101 -9.30 7.01 -5.57
CA ASP A 101 -8.32 8.11 -5.49
C ASP A 101 -6.89 7.59 -5.33
N GLY A 102 -6.75 6.35 -4.86
CA GLY A 102 -5.48 5.67 -4.69
C GLY A 102 -5.67 4.18 -4.55
N VAL A 103 -4.55 3.49 -4.46
CA VAL A 103 -4.50 2.05 -4.20
C VAL A 103 -3.57 1.77 -3.03
N GLU A 104 -3.81 0.66 -2.39
CA GLU A 104 -2.95 0.13 -1.33
C GLU A 104 -2.36 -1.20 -1.80
N CYS A 105 -1.13 -1.50 -1.39
CA CYS A 105 -0.47 -2.77 -1.68
C CYS A 105 0.39 -3.25 -0.52
N ASP A 106 0.47 -4.59 -0.41
CA ASP A 106 1.37 -5.31 0.49
C ASP A 106 2.58 -5.81 -0.28
N VAL A 107 3.79 -5.60 0.24
CA VAL A 107 5.02 -6.06 -0.42
C VAL A 107 5.74 -7.13 0.39
N GLN A 108 6.25 -8.12 -0.33
CA GLN A 108 7.16 -9.15 0.16
C GLN A 108 8.42 -9.17 -0.71
N LEU A 109 9.55 -9.54 -0.11
CA LEU A 109 10.81 -9.66 -0.83
C LEU A 109 11.07 -11.12 -1.22
N THR A 110 11.37 -11.36 -2.50
CA THR A 110 11.74 -12.69 -3.03
C THR A 110 13.18 -13.03 -2.68
N ARG A 111 13.55 -14.30 -2.86
CA ARG A 111 14.92 -14.78 -2.64
C ARG A 111 15.97 -14.05 -3.50
N ASP A 112 15.58 -13.64 -4.69
CA ASP A 112 16.42 -12.94 -5.67
C ASP A 112 16.23 -11.41 -5.64
N GLY A 113 15.62 -10.86 -4.57
CA GLY A 113 15.59 -9.43 -4.28
C GLY A 113 14.51 -8.62 -4.99
N HIS A 114 13.48 -9.25 -5.55
CA HIS A 114 12.34 -8.53 -6.14
C HIS A 114 11.25 -8.26 -5.10
N LEU A 115 10.69 -7.04 -5.12
CA LEU A 115 9.51 -6.68 -4.34
C LEU A 115 8.25 -7.12 -5.09
N VAL A 116 7.62 -8.20 -4.62
CA VAL A 116 6.36 -8.72 -5.19
C VAL A 116 5.17 -8.32 -4.34
N LEU A 117 4.02 -8.14 -4.98
CA LEU A 117 2.78 -7.81 -4.29
C LEU A 117 2.16 -9.10 -3.74
N HIS A 118 2.25 -9.29 -2.44
CA HIS A 118 1.69 -10.45 -1.74
C HIS A 118 1.50 -10.15 -0.25
N HIS A 119 0.33 -10.51 0.30
CA HIS A 119 0.01 -10.20 1.70
C HIS A 119 0.71 -11.14 2.68
N ASP A 120 0.52 -12.44 2.49
CA ASP A 120 0.97 -13.46 3.44
C ASP A 120 2.47 -13.75 3.22
N ALA A 121 3.21 -14.07 4.27
CA ALA A 121 4.57 -14.57 4.14
C ALA A 121 4.62 -15.95 3.43
N GLN A 122 3.50 -16.68 3.44
CA GLN A 122 3.35 -18.01 2.85
C GLN A 122 2.46 -17.95 1.61
N LEU A 123 2.85 -18.68 0.57
CA LEU A 123 2.00 -18.97 -0.59
C LEU A 123 0.82 -19.89 -0.18
N GLY A 124 -0.16 -20.08 -1.04
CA GLY A 124 -1.20 -21.10 -0.88
C GLY A 124 -2.58 -20.61 -0.45
N ARG A 125 -2.73 -19.41 0.12
CA ARG A 125 -4.05 -18.79 0.31
C ARG A 125 -4.56 -18.17 -0.99
N THR A 126 -3.69 -17.45 -1.68
CA THR A 126 -3.98 -16.67 -2.90
C THR A 126 -3.23 -17.18 -4.13
N SER A 127 -2.62 -18.36 -4.05
CA SER A 127 -1.96 -19.03 -5.17
C SER A 127 -2.01 -20.55 -5.04
N ASN A 128 -1.63 -21.24 -6.10
CA ASN A 128 -1.41 -22.70 -6.08
C ASN A 128 0.00 -23.09 -5.61
N GLY A 129 0.82 -22.12 -5.18
CA GLY A 129 2.15 -22.34 -4.64
C GLY A 129 2.14 -22.79 -3.18
N THR A 130 3.30 -23.22 -2.68
CA THR A 130 3.53 -23.62 -1.29
C THR A 130 4.84 -23.04 -0.75
N GLY A 131 4.96 -22.92 0.56
CA GLY A 131 6.13 -22.38 1.21
C GLY A 131 6.20 -20.85 1.23
N PRO A 132 7.26 -20.25 1.81
CA PRO A 132 7.36 -18.82 1.97
C PRO A 132 7.78 -18.11 0.67
N VAL A 133 7.24 -16.92 0.43
CA VAL A 133 7.61 -16.05 -0.70
C VAL A 133 9.13 -15.82 -0.74
N SER A 134 9.75 -15.60 0.41
CA SER A 134 11.18 -15.33 0.56
C SER A 134 12.11 -16.48 0.11
N GLN A 135 11.59 -17.68 -0.12
CA GLN A 135 12.36 -18.82 -0.64
C GLN A 135 12.21 -19.02 -2.16
N HIS A 136 11.38 -18.23 -2.83
CA HIS A 136 11.15 -18.31 -4.27
C HIS A 136 11.81 -17.15 -5.00
N THR A 137 12.26 -17.41 -6.25
CA THR A 137 12.64 -16.36 -7.19
C THR A 137 11.38 -15.78 -7.84
N LEU A 138 11.50 -14.56 -8.41
CA LEU A 138 10.41 -13.97 -9.19
C LEU A 138 9.95 -14.88 -10.34
N GLU A 139 10.87 -15.52 -11.05
CA GLU A 139 10.57 -16.47 -12.11
C GLU A 139 9.70 -17.64 -11.62
N GLN A 140 10.08 -18.22 -10.47
CA GLN A 140 9.31 -19.30 -9.85
C GLN A 140 7.90 -18.85 -9.45
N LEU A 141 7.76 -17.64 -8.91
CA LEU A 141 6.45 -17.09 -8.56
C LEU A 141 5.59 -16.83 -9.81
N ARG A 142 6.17 -16.32 -10.90
CA ARG A 142 5.42 -16.09 -12.16
C ARG A 142 4.89 -17.34 -12.82
N ALA A 143 5.46 -18.50 -12.50
CA ALA A 143 4.94 -19.80 -12.96
C ALA A 143 3.70 -20.25 -12.18
N LEU A 144 3.34 -19.60 -11.08
CA LEU A 144 2.20 -19.94 -10.24
C LEU A 144 0.91 -19.25 -10.71
N ASP A 145 -0.20 -19.77 -10.22
CA ASP A 145 -1.54 -19.24 -10.45
C ASP A 145 -2.00 -18.42 -9.23
N PHE A 146 -2.18 -17.11 -9.42
CA PHE A 146 -2.64 -16.17 -8.38
C PHE A 146 -4.12 -15.78 -8.54
N ILE A 147 -4.87 -16.39 -9.45
CA ILE A 147 -6.26 -15.96 -9.74
C ILE A 147 -7.32 -17.01 -9.49
N SER A 148 -7.03 -18.29 -9.75
CA SER A 148 -8.05 -19.34 -9.72
C SER A 148 -8.67 -19.59 -8.34
N TRP A 149 -8.01 -19.18 -7.26
CA TRP A 149 -8.53 -19.35 -5.90
C TRP A 149 -9.83 -18.56 -5.66
N LYS A 150 -10.08 -17.47 -6.40
CA LYS A 150 -11.29 -16.65 -6.27
C LYS A 150 -12.41 -17.05 -7.22
N ALA A 151 -12.10 -17.84 -8.25
CA ALA A 151 -13.05 -18.36 -9.22
C ALA A 151 -13.90 -17.27 -9.93
N VAL A 152 -13.30 -16.11 -10.22
CA VAL A 152 -13.91 -15.04 -11.01
C VAL A 152 -13.28 -14.96 -12.40
N PRO A 153 -14.07 -14.66 -13.46
CA PRO A 153 -13.53 -14.42 -14.79
C PRO A 153 -12.70 -13.13 -14.80
N ILE A 154 -11.55 -13.16 -15.46
CA ILE A 154 -10.71 -11.98 -15.66
C ILE A 154 -10.97 -11.44 -17.07
N PRO A 155 -11.44 -10.19 -17.22
CA PRO A 155 -11.61 -9.57 -18.54
C PRO A 155 -10.26 -9.44 -19.27
N GLU A 156 -10.25 -9.57 -20.58
CA GLU A 156 -9.01 -9.42 -21.38
C GLU A 156 -8.33 -8.05 -21.18
N SER A 157 -9.13 -7.00 -21.00
CA SER A 157 -8.63 -5.64 -20.68
C SER A 157 -7.87 -5.56 -19.36
N HIS A 158 -8.01 -6.54 -18.46
CA HIS A 158 -7.33 -6.59 -17.17
C HIS A 158 -6.03 -7.38 -17.20
N GLY A 159 -5.56 -7.75 -18.40
CA GLY A 159 -4.34 -8.50 -18.61
C GLY A 159 -4.52 -10.02 -18.59
N ARG A 160 -3.52 -10.70 -19.11
CA ARG A 160 -3.51 -12.17 -19.24
C ARG A 160 -3.21 -12.83 -17.89
N ARG A 161 -3.50 -14.14 -17.80
CA ARG A 161 -3.30 -14.93 -16.58
C ARG A 161 -1.88 -14.85 -16.00
N HIS A 162 -0.87 -14.89 -16.84
CA HIS A 162 0.55 -14.83 -16.43
C HIS A 162 1.04 -13.41 -16.07
N GLU A 163 0.24 -12.38 -16.34
CA GLU A 163 0.53 -10.98 -16.01
C GLU A 163 -0.10 -10.55 -14.68
N GLN A 164 -0.77 -11.48 -13.97
CA GLN A 164 -1.54 -11.11 -12.78
C GLN A 164 -0.68 -10.89 -11.53
N LEU A 165 0.40 -11.64 -11.34
CA LEU A 165 1.38 -11.32 -10.29
C LEU A 165 2.14 -10.06 -10.68
N LEU A 166 2.11 -9.05 -9.84
CA LEU A 166 2.86 -7.81 -10.02
C LEU A 166 4.03 -7.70 -9.05
N THR A 167 5.11 -7.11 -9.51
CA THR A 167 6.11 -6.46 -8.66
C THR A 167 5.65 -5.04 -8.30
N LEU A 168 6.26 -4.45 -7.27
CA LEU A 168 6.01 -3.03 -6.96
C LEU A 168 6.38 -2.12 -8.12
N ASP A 169 7.46 -2.45 -8.85
CA ASP A 169 7.90 -1.70 -10.03
C ASP A 169 6.85 -1.72 -11.15
N GLU A 170 6.26 -2.87 -11.43
CA GLU A 170 5.17 -3.02 -12.42
C GLU A 170 3.86 -2.34 -11.98
N LEU A 171 3.58 -2.28 -10.67
CA LEU A 171 2.45 -1.50 -10.16
C LEU A 171 2.69 0.00 -10.39
N LEU A 172 3.90 0.50 -10.15
CA LEU A 172 4.25 1.89 -10.44
C LEU A 172 4.05 2.22 -11.92
N ASP A 173 4.51 1.37 -12.85
CA ASP A 173 4.29 1.55 -14.29
C ASP A 173 2.79 1.62 -14.63
N LEU A 174 1.98 0.74 -14.04
CA LEU A 174 0.54 0.75 -14.22
C LEU A 174 -0.09 2.07 -13.76
N LEU A 175 0.28 2.57 -12.58
CA LEU A 175 -0.27 3.80 -12.00
C LEU A 175 0.20 5.05 -12.74
N GLU A 176 1.45 5.09 -13.19
CA GLU A 176 1.98 6.20 -14.00
C GLU A 176 1.24 6.31 -15.35
N SER A 177 0.87 5.17 -15.95
CA SER A 177 0.18 5.12 -17.24
C SER A 177 -1.24 5.70 -17.23
N VAL A 178 -1.85 5.86 -16.04
CA VAL A 178 -3.24 6.35 -15.90
C VAL A 178 -3.39 7.82 -16.27
N GLY A 179 -2.33 8.63 -16.16
CA GLY A 179 -2.33 10.04 -16.56
C GLY A 179 -3.10 10.99 -15.64
N ARG A 180 -3.63 10.50 -14.50
CA ARG A 180 -4.21 11.33 -13.42
C ARG A 180 -3.46 11.11 -12.12
N THR A 181 -3.62 12.02 -11.18
CA THR A 181 -3.07 11.83 -9.82
C THR A 181 -3.69 10.61 -9.14
N LEU A 182 -2.84 9.77 -8.57
CA LEU A 182 -3.22 8.62 -7.75
C LEU A 182 -2.40 8.58 -6.47
N GLY A 183 -3.03 8.14 -5.38
CA GLY A 183 -2.33 7.76 -4.16
C GLY A 183 -1.80 6.32 -4.25
N LEU A 184 -0.63 6.06 -3.67
CA LEU A 184 -0.12 4.71 -3.43
C LEU A 184 0.29 4.58 -1.96
N ALA A 185 -0.28 3.59 -1.28
CA ALA A 185 0.09 3.21 0.07
C ALA A 185 0.82 1.86 0.02
N VAL A 186 2.10 1.83 0.38
CA VAL A 186 2.95 0.62 0.34
C VAL A 186 3.15 0.08 1.75
N GLU A 187 2.59 -1.09 2.06
CA GLU A 187 2.79 -1.77 3.33
C GLU A 187 3.95 -2.76 3.27
N THR A 188 4.92 -2.60 4.19
CA THR A 188 5.95 -3.61 4.43
C THR A 188 5.46 -4.64 5.45
N LYS A 189 5.47 -5.92 5.05
CA LYS A 189 4.95 -7.02 5.84
C LYS A 189 5.98 -7.59 6.81
N HIS A 190 5.64 -7.64 8.09
CA HIS A 190 6.45 -8.22 9.15
C HIS A 190 5.73 -9.38 9.86
N PRO A 191 6.49 -10.37 10.36
CA PRO A 191 7.95 -10.50 10.28
C PRO A 191 8.43 -10.81 8.86
N SER A 192 9.49 -10.11 8.41
CA SER A 192 10.19 -10.40 7.15
C SER A 192 11.38 -11.31 7.40
N ALA A 193 11.61 -12.27 6.48
CA ALA A 193 12.81 -13.11 6.51
C ALA A 193 14.12 -12.31 6.32
N PHE A 194 14.01 -11.09 5.80
CA PHE A 194 15.13 -10.19 5.53
C PHE A 194 15.26 -9.05 6.55
N GLY A 195 14.47 -9.10 7.65
CA GLY A 195 14.43 -8.02 8.63
C GLY A 195 14.11 -6.67 7.96
N GLN A 196 14.91 -5.64 8.26
CA GLN A 196 14.77 -4.28 7.68
C GLN A 196 15.24 -4.19 6.20
N GLY A 197 15.81 -5.24 5.63
CA GLY A 197 16.11 -5.29 4.20
C GLY A 197 14.88 -5.17 3.30
N LEU A 198 13.67 -5.40 3.84
CA LEU A 198 12.43 -5.16 3.13
C LEU A 198 12.16 -3.65 2.97
N GLU A 199 12.30 -2.86 4.06
CA GLU A 199 12.17 -1.41 4.02
C GLU A 199 13.24 -0.78 3.13
N GLU A 200 14.50 -1.26 3.25
CA GLU A 200 15.61 -0.80 2.41
C GLU A 200 15.33 -1.04 0.92
N ALA A 201 14.85 -2.23 0.55
CA ALA A 201 14.52 -2.54 -0.84
C ALA A 201 13.39 -1.63 -1.38
N VAL A 202 12.36 -1.33 -0.58
CA VAL A 202 11.29 -0.40 -0.95
C VAL A 202 11.85 1.01 -1.18
N LEU A 203 12.67 1.54 -0.27
CA LEU A 203 13.28 2.87 -0.41
C LEU A 203 14.18 2.95 -1.63
N VAL A 204 15.04 1.94 -1.84
CA VAL A 204 15.95 1.89 -3.00
C VAL A 204 15.16 1.88 -4.31
N LEU A 205 14.08 1.10 -4.41
CA LEU A 205 13.25 1.09 -5.60
C LEU A 205 12.58 2.44 -5.83
N LEU A 206 11.90 2.99 -4.83
CA LEU A 206 11.16 4.25 -4.95
C LEU A 206 12.09 5.41 -5.32
N MET A 207 13.24 5.53 -4.64
CA MET A 207 14.22 6.58 -4.94
C MET A 207 14.84 6.44 -6.32
N ARG A 208 15.13 5.21 -6.77
CA ARG A 208 15.61 4.94 -8.12
C ARG A 208 14.59 5.34 -9.20
N ARG A 209 13.29 5.22 -8.90
CA ARG A 209 12.19 5.67 -9.76
C ARG A 209 11.97 7.20 -9.72
N GLY A 210 12.70 7.93 -8.88
CA GLY A 210 12.60 9.37 -8.74
C GLY A 210 11.58 9.85 -7.70
N TRP A 211 11.22 8.98 -6.75
CA TRP A 211 10.39 9.40 -5.62
C TRP A 211 11.13 10.39 -4.73
N ASP A 212 10.45 11.48 -4.41
CA ASP A 212 10.92 12.48 -3.45
C ASP A 212 10.33 12.17 -2.05
N PRO A 213 11.14 11.74 -1.08
CA PRO A 213 10.68 11.36 0.25
C PRO A 213 10.19 12.54 1.11
N ASP A 214 10.55 13.77 0.77
CA ASP A 214 10.09 14.97 1.48
C ASP A 214 8.70 15.40 1.01
N THR A 215 8.46 15.36 -0.30
CA THR A 215 7.18 15.75 -0.89
C THR A 215 6.25 14.57 -1.14
N GLY A 216 6.76 13.33 -1.16
CA GLY A 216 6.02 12.10 -1.41
C GLY A 216 5.60 11.90 -2.87
N TRP A 217 6.07 12.72 -3.82
CA TRP A 217 5.72 12.59 -5.23
C TRP A 217 6.68 11.68 -6.01
N LEU A 218 6.10 10.85 -6.85
CA LEU A 218 6.73 10.09 -7.91
C LEU A 218 5.89 10.32 -9.18
N GLY A 219 6.33 11.23 -10.05
CA GLY A 219 5.52 11.62 -11.21
C GLY A 219 4.11 12.09 -10.81
N ASN A 220 3.08 11.39 -11.28
CA ASN A 220 1.67 11.64 -10.93
C ASN A 220 1.20 10.83 -9.70
N ILE A 221 2.09 10.08 -9.03
CA ILE A 221 1.74 9.23 -7.90
C ILE A 221 2.15 9.90 -6.59
N LYS A 222 1.22 9.97 -5.62
CA LYS A 222 1.49 10.38 -4.23
C LYS A 222 1.75 9.15 -3.38
N VAL A 223 3.02 8.83 -3.12
CA VAL A 223 3.41 7.61 -2.40
C VAL A 223 3.52 7.87 -0.90
N SER A 224 3.03 6.93 -0.11
CA SER A 224 3.27 6.80 1.32
C SER A 224 3.66 5.37 1.67
N VAL A 225 4.53 5.20 2.66
CA VAL A 225 4.95 3.89 3.17
C VAL A 225 4.30 3.63 4.52
N MET A 226 4.02 2.37 4.83
CA MET A 226 3.35 2.00 6.08
C MET A 226 3.76 0.64 6.60
N SER A 227 3.64 0.44 7.90
CA SER A 227 3.87 -0.86 8.54
C SER A 227 3.09 -0.95 9.86
N PHE A 228 2.77 -2.18 10.24
CA PHE A 228 2.36 -2.49 11.62
C PHE A 228 3.53 -2.50 12.59
N HIS A 229 4.73 -2.79 12.09
CA HIS A 229 5.91 -2.95 12.91
C HIS A 229 6.56 -1.59 13.21
N PRO A 230 6.62 -1.16 14.48
CA PRO A 230 7.20 0.13 14.86
C PRO A 230 8.63 0.36 14.38
N ASP A 231 9.46 -0.69 14.37
CA ASP A 231 10.85 -0.55 13.92
C ASP A 231 10.93 -0.35 12.40
N GLY A 232 10.01 -0.93 11.61
CA GLY A 232 9.88 -0.67 10.18
C GLY A 232 9.49 0.80 9.92
N VAL A 233 8.52 1.33 10.69
CA VAL A 233 8.13 2.73 10.65
C VAL A 233 9.32 3.65 10.99
N ARG A 234 10.07 3.36 12.06
CA ARG A 234 11.26 4.15 12.45
C ARG A 234 12.38 4.03 11.45
N TYR A 235 12.51 2.90 10.74
CA TYR A 235 13.46 2.80 9.64
C TYR A 235 13.13 3.79 8.53
N PHE A 236 11.88 3.87 8.10
CA PHE A 236 11.43 4.85 7.10
C PHE A 236 11.66 6.30 7.57
N LEU A 237 11.38 6.62 8.82
CA LEU A 237 11.55 7.96 9.39
C LEU A 237 13.00 8.47 9.40
N GLN A 238 14.00 7.60 9.14
CA GLN A 238 15.39 8.05 9.00
C GLN A 238 15.63 8.87 7.72
N SER A 239 14.78 8.68 6.69
CA SER A 239 14.98 9.31 5.38
C SER A 239 13.68 9.80 4.71
N VAL A 240 12.52 9.53 5.30
CA VAL A 240 11.21 9.90 4.76
C VAL A 240 10.54 10.89 5.69
N SER A 241 9.94 11.94 5.14
CA SER A 241 9.13 12.89 5.91
C SER A 241 8.00 12.17 6.66
N PRO A 242 7.74 12.49 7.95
CA PRO A 242 6.62 11.92 8.73
C PRO A 242 5.26 11.99 8.03
N ARG A 243 5.08 12.93 7.10
CA ARG A 243 3.86 13.10 6.28
C ARG A 243 3.57 11.94 5.36
N HIS A 244 4.58 11.13 5.05
CA HIS A 244 4.49 10.03 4.09
C HIS A 244 4.76 8.68 4.74
N VAL A 245 4.83 8.63 6.07
CA VAL A 245 5.00 7.41 6.86
C VAL A 245 3.76 7.19 7.71
N CYS A 246 3.15 6.01 7.60
CA CYS A 246 1.95 5.63 8.32
C CYS A 246 2.24 4.51 9.32
N GLN A 247 1.86 4.72 10.58
CA GLN A 247 1.83 3.64 11.57
C GLN A 247 0.45 2.99 11.54
N LEU A 248 0.42 1.70 11.18
CA LEU A 248 -0.80 0.89 11.24
C LEU A 248 -1.06 0.38 12.65
N VAL A 249 -2.32 0.42 13.06
CA VAL A 249 -2.78 -0.05 14.39
C VAL A 249 -4.01 -0.92 14.22
N ALA A 250 -3.99 -2.08 14.86
CA ALA A 250 -5.16 -2.94 15.02
C ALA A 250 -5.22 -3.52 16.42
N ASP A 251 -6.44 -3.77 16.92
CA ASP A 251 -6.60 -4.58 18.10
C ASP A 251 -6.29 -6.04 17.78
N THR A 252 -5.20 -6.52 18.35
CA THR A 252 -4.85 -7.93 18.25
C THR A 252 -5.67 -8.73 19.24
N THR A 253 -6.86 -9.15 18.83
CA THR A 253 -7.69 -10.07 19.62
C THR A 253 -7.26 -11.53 19.43
N VAL A 254 -7.61 -12.41 20.37
CA VAL A 254 -7.39 -13.85 20.21
C VAL A 254 -8.12 -14.37 18.96
N SER A 255 -9.28 -13.82 18.64
CA SER A 255 -10.06 -14.17 17.45
C SER A 255 -9.31 -13.79 16.15
N THR A 256 -8.74 -12.58 16.10
CA THR A 256 -7.95 -12.11 14.95
C THR A 256 -6.72 -12.99 14.74
N VAL A 257 -5.98 -13.31 15.81
CA VAL A 257 -4.81 -14.21 15.75
C VAL A 257 -5.22 -15.61 15.26
N ARG A 258 -6.30 -16.17 15.80
CA ARG A 258 -6.81 -17.49 15.35
C ARG A 258 -7.11 -17.54 13.87
N HIS A 259 -7.75 -16.50 13.37
CA HIS A 259 -8.14 -16.44 11.96
C HIS A 259 -6.93 -16.27 11.03
N SER A 260 -6.05 -15.30 11.32
CA SER A 260 -4.89 -14.99 10.49
C SER A 260 -3.81 -16.08 10.53
N MET A 261 -3.59 -16.69 11.70
CA MET A 261 -2.54 -17.72 11.89
C MET A 261 -3.06 -19.16 11.73
N ARG A 262 -4.38 -19.35 11.57
CA ARG A 262 -5.04 -20.67 11.49
C ARG A 262 -4.68 -21.60 12.66
N VAL A 263 -4.54 -21.05 13.85
CA VAL A 263 -4.18 -21.78 15.07
C VAL A 263 -5.36 -21.95 16.02
N GLY A 264 -5.27 -22.93 16.91
CA GLY A 264 -6.27 -23.15 17.95
C GLY A 264 -6.30 -22.02 19.01
N PRO A 265 -7.37 -21.93 19.84
CA PRO A 265 -7.54 -20.82 20.79
C PRO A 265 -6.38 -20.69 21.79
N ALA A 266 -5.89 -21.79 22.33
CA ALA A 266 -4.77 -21.78 23.27
C ALA A 266 -3.47 -21.26 22.63
N ALA A 267 -3.15 -21.72 21.42
CA ALA A 267 -1.99 -21.25 20.67
C ALA A 267 -2.11 -19.76 20.30
N ALA A 268 -3.31 -19.27 19.99
CA ALA A 268 -3.55 -17.86 19.71
C ALA A 268 -3.34 -16.97 20.94
N VAL A 269 -3.72 -17.44 22.13
CA VAL A 269 -3.46 -16.72 23.40
C VAL A 269 -1.97 -16.60 23.66
N VAL A 270 -1.22 -17.70 23.53
CA VAL A 270 0.24 -17.73 23.71
C VAL A 270 0.94 -16.84 22.71
N TYR A 271 0.55 -16.93 21.42
CA TYR A 271 1.12 -16.10 20.35
C TYR A 271 0.87 -14.60 20.61
N ARG A 272 -0.37 -14.24 20.97
CA ARG A 272 -0.72 -12.85 21.31
C ARG A 272 0.09 -12.33 22.49
N ALA A 273 0.26 -13.13 23.54
CA ALA A 273 1.07 -12.77 24.70
C ALA A 273 2.55 -12.59 24.31
N GLY A 274 3.09 -13.50 23.51
CA GLY A 274 4.44 -13.40 22.99
C GLY A 274 4.66 -12.18 22.11
N MET A 275 3.72 -11.87 21.20
CA MET A 275 3.77 -10.66 20.36
C MET A 275 3.82 -9.38 21.18
N LYS A 276 3.03 -9.27 22.26
CA LYS A 276 3.05 -8.11 23.17
C LYS A 276 4.39 -7.91 23.89
N LEU A 277 5.17 -8.97 24.07
CA LEU A 277 6.48 -8.91 24.70
C LEU A 277 7.60 -8.56 23.71
N VAL A 278 7.43 -8.88 22.43
CA VAL A 278 8.49 -8.78 21.41
C VAL A 278 8.30 -7.57 20.48
N VAL A 279 7.03 -7.21 20.19
CA VAL A 279 6.74 -6.07 19.29
C VAL A 279 6.49 -4.84 20.15
N PRO A 280 7.24 -3.75 19.94
CA PRO A 280 6.98 -2.48 20.62
C PRO A 280 5.55 -2.00 20.37
N PRO A 281 4.93 -1.27 21.32
CA PRO A 281 3.58 -0.73 21.11
C PRO A 281 3.57 0.31 19.98
N ALA A 282 2.63 0.17 19.04
CA ALA A 282 2.49 1.05 17.88
C ALA A 282 1.81 2.39 18.22
N VAL A 283 0.85 2.39 19.14
CA VAL A 283 0.07 3.57 19.53
C VAL A 283 0.93 4.77 19.95
N PRO A 284 2.00 4.61 20.76
CA PRO A 284 2.87 5.73 21.13
C PRO A 284 3.52 6.47 19.95
N ILE A 285 3.81 5.80 18.83
CA ILE A 285 4.38 6.44 17.64
C ILE A 285 3.43 7.52 17.10
N ILE A 286 2.13 7.20 17.06
CA ILE A 286 1.09 8.17 16.64
C ILE A 286 0.89 9.24 17.72
N THR A 287 0.71 8.82 18.98
CA THR A 287 0.41 9.75 20.08
C THR A 287 1.53 10.75 20.34
N ASN A 288 2.79 10.34 20.14
CA ASN A 288 3.95 11.20 20.28
C ASN A 288 4.22 12.08 19.03
N GLY A 289 3.43 11.90 17.95
CA GLY A 289 3.62 12.66 16.71
C GLY A 289 4.88 12.28 15.93
N GLU A 290 5.40 11.04 16.10
CA GLU A 290 6.53 10.54 15.30
C GLU A 290 6.16 10.42 13.82
N VAL A 291 4.87 10.17 13.50
CA VAL A 291 4.28 10.13 12.17
C VAL A 291 3.08 11.07 12.05
N GLU A 292 2.80 11.57 10.83
CA GLU A 292 1.57 12.34 10.59
C GLU A 292 0.41 11.44 10.11
N LEU A 293 0.69 10.26 9.51
CA LEU A 293 -0.35 9.32 9.09
C LEU A 293 -0.62 8.28 10.17
N ALA A 294 -1.85 8.28 10.68
CA ALA A 294 -2.35 7.27 11.62
C ALA A 294 -3.26 6.29 10.87
N GLY A 295 -2.93 5.00 10.91
CA GLY A 295 -3.62 3.94 10.18
C GLY A 295 -4.38 2.95 11.08
N PRO A 296 -5.45 3.36 11.81
CA PRO A 296 -6.22 2.44 12.62
C PRO A 296 -7.14 1.56 11.78
N GLY A 297 -7.27 0.28 12.18
CA GLY A 297 -8.34 -0.58 11.69
C GLY A 297 -9.71 -0.08 12.14
N ILE A 298 -10.77 -0.32 11.36
CA ILE A 298 -12.13 0.15 11.67
C ILE A 298 -12.64 -0.36 13.02
N GLN A 299 -12.27 -1.57 13.43
CA GLN A 299 -12.62 -2.08 14.74
C GLN A 299 -11.93 -1.28 15.86
N TYR A 300 -10.64 -0.92 15.68
CA TYR A 300 -9.94 -0.04 16.62
C TYR A 300 -10.64 1.32 16.75
N VAL A 301 -11.07 1.90 15.62
CA VAL A 301 -11.81 3.18 15.59
C VAL A 301 -13.10 3.09 16.42
N ARG A 302 -13.82 1.99 16.32
CA ARG A 302 -15.07 1.75 17.10
C ARG A 302 -14.81 1.57 18.58
N ASP A 303 -13.76 0.85 18.94
CA ASP A 303 -13.44 0.50 20.33
C ASP A 303 -12.70 1.64 21.06
N HIS A 304 -11.97 2.50 20.30
CA HIS A 304 -11.13 3.59 20.83
C HIS A 304 -11.41 4.95 20.18
N PRO A 305 -12.67 5.42 20.08
CA PRO A 305 -12.99 6.66 19.35
C PRO A 305 -12.33 7.90 19.98
N ARG A 306 -12.05 7.88 21.29
CA ARG A 306 -11.36 9.00 21.99
C ARG A 306 -9.92 9.13 21.55
N ASP A 307 -9.19 8.03 21.37
CA ASP A 307 -7.80 8.06 20.90
C ASP A 307 -7.73 8.58 19.45
N VAL A 308 -8.64 8.11 18.60
CA VAL A 308 -8.73 8.54 17.19
C VAL A 308 -9.03 10.04 17.07
N LEU A 309 -9.97 10.56 17.88
CA LEU A 309 -10.27 11.99 17.93
C LEU A 309 -9.08 12.81 18.47
N ALA A 310 -8.37 12.30 19.48
CA ALA A 310 -7.17 12.95 20.00
C ALA A 310 -6.05 13.02 18.95
N TRP A 311 -5.78 11.95 18.23
CA TRP A 311 -4.81 11.95 17.13
C TRP A 311 -5.16 12.97 16.06
N ARG A 312 -6.42 13.00 15.63
CA ARG A 312 -6.91 13.98 14.67
C ARG A 312 -6.75 15.42 15.18
N SER A 313 -7.10 15.67 16.43
CA SER A 313 -6.97 17.00 17.05
C SER A 313 -5.52 17.45 17.17
N ASN A 314 -4.58 16.50 17.28
CA ASN A 314 -3.14 16.76 17.29
C ASN A 314 -2.53 16.86 15.89
N GLY A 315 -3.36 16.87 14.83
CA GLY A 315 -2.93 17.07 13.45
C GLY A 315 -2.65 15.80 12.64
N SER A 316 -2.90 14.60 13.20
CA SER A 316 -2.75 13.37 12.43
C SER A 316 -3.78 13.27 11.31
N VAL A 317 -3.35 12.81 10.15
CA VAL A 317 -4.20 12.38 9.05
C VAL A 317 -4.61 10.92 9.28
N LEU A 318 -5.92 10.68 9.37
CA LEU A 318 -6.47 9.35 9.64
C LEU A 318 -6.65 8.58 8.32
N ARG A 319 -6.03 7.40 8.21
CA ARG A 319 -6.25 6.41 7.14
C ARG A 319 -6.87 5.15 7.76
N VAL A 320 -8.19 5.02 7.67
CA VAL A 320 -8.92 3.91 8.29
C VAL A 320 -9.08 2.73 7.32
N TRP A 321 -8.82 1.51 7.78
CA TRP A 321 -8.90 0.24 7.05
C TRP A 321 -9.57 -0.85 7.91
N THR A 322 -10.21 -1.90 7.41
CA THR A 322 -10.78 -1.99 6.08
C THR A 322 -12.25 -1.64 6.18
N VAL A 323 -12.70 -0.64 5.44
CA VAL A 323 -14.05 -0.05 5.52
C VAL A 323 -14.88 -0.57 4.35
N ASP A 324 -15.65 -1.63 4.56
CA ASP A 324 -16.37 -2.35 3.51
C ASP A 324 -17.89 -2.28 3.66
N SER A 325 -18.39 -1.52 4.64
CA SER A 325 -19.83 -1.38 4.88
C SER A 325 -20.26 0.08 4.91
N PHE A 326 -21.54 0.31 4.60
CA PHE A 326 -22.19 1.60 4.73
C PHE A 326 -22.06 2.17 6.16
N ALA A 327 -22.30 1.32 7.19
CA ALA A 327 -22.20 1.72 8.59
C ALA A 327 -20.77 2.16 8.96
N ASP A 328 -19.74 1.46 8.49
CA ASP A 328 -18.34 1.82 8.72
C ASP A 328 -17.96 3.12 7.99
N THR A 329 -18.47 3.30 6.77
CA THR A 329 -18.28 4.55 6.03
C THR A 329 -18.84 5.74 6.80
N HIS A 330 -20.05 5.61 7.34
CA HIS A 330 -20.68 6.66 8.15
C HIS A 330 -19.91 6.95 9.46
N VAL A 331 -19.37 5.93 10.12
CA VAL A 331 -18.47 6.13 11.27
C VAL A 331 -17.25 6.96 10.87
N CYS A 332 -16.62 6.63 9.76
CA CYS A 332 -15.47 7.37 9.25
C CYS A 332 -15.83 8.83 8.91
N LEU A 333 -16.96 9.07 8.24
CA LEU A 333 -17.43 10.41 7.90
C LEU A 333 -17.73 11.25 9.16
N SER A 334 -18.39 10.67 10.16
CA SER A 334 -18.73 11.36 11.41
C SER A 334 -17.50 11.77 12.23
N LEU A 335 -16.42 10.98 12.14
CA LEU A 335 -15.13 11.27 12.77
C LEU A 335 -14.23 12.18 11.93
N GLY A 336 -14.64 12.53 10.68
CA GLY A 336 -13.86 13.36 9.76
C GLY A 336 -12.56 12.68 9.32
N VAL A 337 -12.61 11.38 9.05
CA VAL A 337 -11.51 10.59 8.48
C VAL A 337 -11.16 11.14 7.11
N GLN A 338 -9.86 11.35 6.85
CA GLN A 338 -9.39 11.94 5.58
C GLN A 338 -9.08 10.89 4.50
N GLN A 339 -8.80 9.64 4.89
CA GLN A 339 -8.48 8.57 3.95
C GLN A 339 -9.14 7.26 4.38
N ILE A 340 -9.84 6.62 3.48
CA ILE A 340 -10.54 5.35 3.69
C ILE A 340 -9.92 4.30 2.78
N THR A 341 -9.51 3.17 3.36
CA THR A 341 -9.01 2.00 2.62
C THR A 341 -10.07 0.91 2.63
N THR A 342 -10.46 0.41 1.43
CA THR A 342 -11.61 -0.48 1.26
C THR A 342 -11.40 -1.53 0.17
N ASN A 343 -12.06 -2.69 0.31
CA ASN A 343 -12.12 -3.74 -0.73
C ASN A 343 -13.18 -3.44 -1.82
N VAL A 344 -14.08 -2.47 -1.57
CA VAL A 344 -15.25 -2.14 -2.41
C VAL A 344 -15.26 -0.65 -2.82
N PRO A 345 -14.22 -0.14 -3.52
CA PRO A 345 -14.02 1.28 -3.71
C PRO A 345 -15.20 1.99 -4.42
N ALA A 346 -15.80 1.39 -5.45
CA ALA A 346 -16.95 1.95 -6.14
C ALA A 346 -18.16 2.16 -5.20
N GLN A 347 -18.40 1.21 -4.28
CA GLN A 347 -19.51 1.31 -3.34
C GLN A 347 -19.27 2.41 -2.30
N VAL A 348 -18.06 2.47 -1.72
CA VAL A 348 -17.70 3.50 -0.74
C VAL A 348 -17.75 4.89 -1.36
N LEU A 349 -17.28 5.05 -2.61
CA LEU A 349 -17.41 6.32 -3.35
C LEU A 349 -18.87 6.73 -3.50
N GLY A 350 -19.77 5.78 -3.82
CA GLY A 350 -21.22 6.04 -3.88
C GLY A 350 -21.78 6.49 -2.52
N TRP A 351 -21.48 5.78 -1.44
CA TRP A 351 -21.96 6.13 -0.10
C TRP A 351 -21.46 7.49 0.40
N VAL A 352 -20.22 7.84 0.06
CA VAL A 352 -19.64 9.16 0.40
C VAL A 352 -20.32 10.27 -0.40
N ALA A 353 -20.64 10.02 -1.69
CA ALA A 353 -21.34 10.99 -2.53
C ALA A 353 -22.78 11.23 -2.03
N ASP A 354 -23.51 10.16 -1.69
CA ASP A 354 -24.88 10.25 -1.14
C ASP A 354 -24.92 11.04 0.16
N ALA A 355 -23.97 10.77 1.07
CA ALA A 355 -23.85 11.51 2.34
C ALA A 355 -23.59 13.01 2.10
N SER A 356 -22.75 13.35 1.11
CA SER A 356 -22.45 14.75 0.76
C SER A 356 -23.63 15.48 0.10
N ALA A 357 -24.52 14.73 -0.57
CA ALA A 357 -25.71 15.28 -1.22
C ALA A 357 -26.90 15.48 -0.25
N GLY A 358 -26.77 15.05 1.02
CA GLY A 358 -27.86 15.09 1.99
C GLY A 358 -29.05 14.19 1.62
N VAL A 359 -28.81 13.16 0.81
CA VAL A 359 -29.85 12.20 0.41
C VAL A 359 -30.18 11.33 1.62
N PRO A 360 -31.47 11.29 2.10
CA PRO A 360 -31.87 10.40 3.18
C PRO A 360 -31.58 8.96 2.76
N THR A 361 -30.86 8.25 3.59
CA THR A 361 -30.49 6.88 3.28
C THR A 361 -31.74 5.99 3.29
N ARG A 362 -31.81 4.99 2.39
CA ARG A 362 -32.92 4.03 2.33
C ARG A 362 -33.20 3.32 3.69
N HIS A 363 -32.25 3.35 4.60
CA HIS A 363 -32.42 2.82 5.97
C HIS A 363 -33.19 3.77 6.88
N GLU A 364 -33.07 5.09 6.73
CA GLU A 364 -33.87 6.06 7.52
C GLU A 364 -35.32 6.09 7.03
N ALA A 365 -35.56 5.80 5.75
CA ALA A 365 -36.91 5.72 5.17
C ALA A 365 -37.72 4.48 5.62
N GLN A 366 -37.11 3.50 6.32
CA GLN A 366 -37.81 2.34 6.89
C GLN A 366 -38.25 2.56 8.36
N PHE A 367 -37.82 3.64 8.99
CA PHE A 367 -38.15 3.99 10.38
C PHE A 367 -38.85 5.36 10.53
N ALA A 368 -39.17 6.03 9.42
CA ALA A 368 -40.05 7.17 9.34
C ALA A 368 -41.44 6.75 8.81
#